data_a7265852a7308efeeeeef6934125fcbd
#
_entry.id   a7265852a7308efeeeeef6934125fcbd
#
_cell.length_a   1.000
_cell.length_b   1.000
_cell.length_c   1.000
_cell.angle_alpha   90.00
_cell.angle_beta   90.00
_cell.angle_gamma   90.00
#
_symmetry.space_group_name_H-M   'P 1'
#
loop_
_entity.id
_entity.type
_entity.pdbx_description
1 polymer ?
#
loop_
_entity_poly.entity_id
_entity_poly.type
_entity_poly.pdbx_seq_one_letter_code
_entity_poly.pdbx_strand_id
1 'polypeptide(L)'
;MATYNFHVNKPNEIGKRKDRVSSNELSMAKGNLNENRAIKLKDLLSINELTYNDGPTEKHQSRIDYPITLFESESNLPNRPFPENTSNQTMNELKYLEELEIDEEFVKEHDDVPSVFAKKHKELGLEFNKEELKELLKQSARYLMELKYKYNRPRPYQLAEFYGMDISKFELESMNTPSYPSGHATQGYLLGKFYSKRYPEYRMEFMRLGEDVAESRIIAKAHFPSDKQFGKELSEYLFNMLK
;
A
#
# COMPACT_ATOMS: atom_id res chain seq x y z
N MET A 1 9.26 -4.99 20.83
CA MET A 1 8.44 -4.23 19.85
C MET A 1 9.12 -2.89 19.63
N ALA A 2 9.83 -2.73 18.53
CA ALA A 2 10.42 -1.44 18.18
C ALA A 2 9.35 -0.62 17.45
N THR A 3 8.81 0.38 18.12
CA THR A 3 7.92 1.36 17.53
C THR A 3 8.75 2.34 16.72
N TYR A 4 8.80 2.17 15.41
CA TYR A 4 9.36 3.18 14.52
C TYR A 4 8.34 4.32 14.41
N ASN A 5 8.60 5.43 15.09
CA ASN A 5 7.91 6.69 14.86
C ASN A 5 8.45 7.30 13.58
N PHE A 6 7.81 7.05 12.45
CA PHE A 6 8.00 7.87 11.27
C PHE A 6 7.41 9.26 11.56
N HIS A 7 8.26 10.24 11.79
CA HIS A 7 7.84 11.64 11.79
C HIS A 7 7.38 11.99 10.38
N VAL A 8 6.08 11.91 10.16
CA VAL A 8 5.44 12.47 8.97
C VAL A 8 5.63 13.99 9.05
N ASN A 9 6.46 14.55 8.19
CA ASN A 9 6.58 15.99 8.03
C ASN A 9 5.19 16.58 7.76
N LYS A 10 4.91 17.70 8.44
CA LYS A 10 3.61 18.38 8.45
C LYS A 10 3.08 18.67 7.04
N PRO A 11 1.73 18.67 6.82
CA PRO A 11 1.09 18.78 5.49
C PRO A 11 1.30 20.09 4.73
N ASN A 12 2.10 21.02 5.19
CA ASN A 12 2.16 22.38 4.67
C ASN A 12 3.25 22.66 3.64
N GLU A 13 3.98 21.64 3.15
CA GLU A 13 4.91 21.82 2.02
C GLU A 13 4.48 21.01 0.79
N ILE A 14 3.18 21.07 0.45
CA ILE A 14 2.70 20.71 -0.90
C ILE A 14 2.99 21.91 -1.81
N GLY A 15 4.26 22.15 -2.05
CA GLY A 15 4.72 23.23 -2.90
C GLY A 15 5.57 22.69 -4.04
N LYS A 16 4.97 22.63 -5.23
CA LYS A 16 5.65 22.54 -6.53
C LYS A 16 6.61 21.36 -6.67
N ARG A 17 6.16 20.28 -7.32
CA ARG A 17 7.05 19.32 -7.97
C ARG A 17 8.12 20.11 -8.71
N LYS A 18 9.35 20.04 -8.25
CA LYS A 18 10.48 20.42 -9.05
C LYS A 18 10.66 19.30 -10.06
N ASP A 19 10.45 19.57 -11.32
CA ASP A 19 10.67 18.63 -12.43
C ASP A 19 12.15 18.22 -12.60
N ARG A 20 12.97 18.36 -11.55
CA ARG A 20 14.38 17.99 -11.52
C ARG A 20 14.76 17.49 -10.14
N VAL A 21 15.33 16.31 -10.08
CA VAL A 21 16.06 15.80 -8.91
C VAL A 21 17.13 16.83 -8.54
N SER A 22 17.12 17.33 -7.31
CA SER A 22 18.11 18.31 -6.88
C SER A 22 19.50 17.66 -6.79
N SER A 23 20.55 18.48 -6.97
CA SER A 23 21.94 18.01 -6.82
C SER A 23 22.21 17.40 -5.43
N ASN A 24 21.49 17.86 -4.40
CA ASN A 24 21.59 17.33 -3.03
C ASN A 24 20.94 15.95 -2.89
N GLU A 25 19.76 15.73 -3.50
CA GLU A 25 19.09 14.42 -3.52
C GLU A 25 19.92 13.39 -4.28
N LEU A 26 20.54 13.79 -5.40
CA LEU A 26 21.50 12.98 -6.15
C LEU A 26 22.76 12.65 -5.33
N SER A 27 23.27 13.62 -4.55
CA SER A 27 24.44 13.42 -3.69
C SER A 27 24.12 12.49 -2.52
N MET A 28 22.93 12.62 -1.91
CA MET A 28 22.49 11.75 -0.82
C MET A 28 22.16 10.33 -1.29
N ALA A 29 21.53 10.16 -2.46
CA ALA A 29 21.32 8.85 -3.06
C ALA A 29 22.67 8.15 -3.33
N LYS A 30 23.69 8.88 -3.82
CA LYS A 30 25.05 8.35 -4.00
C LYS A 30 25.75 7.97 -2.70
N GLY A 31 25.55 8.72 -1.61
CA GLY A 31 26.13 8.43 -0.29
C GLY A 31 25.54 7.17 0.38
N ASN A 32 24.38 6.73 -0.08
CA ASN A 32 23.71 5.53 0.42
C ASN A 32 23.99 4.26 -0.41
N LEU A 33 24.71 4.40 -1.52
CA LEU A 33 25.09 3.28 -2.39
C LEU A 33 26.49 2.81 -1.98
N ASN A 34 26.67 1.50 -1.88
CA ASN A 34 27.97 0.87 -1.68
C ASN A 34 29.00 1.50 -2.64
N GLU A 35 30.15 1.94 -2.12
CA GLU A 35 31.20 2.68 -2.85
C GLU A 35 31.65 2.02 -4.19
N ASN A 36 31.31 0.76 -4.41
CA ASN A 36 31.68 0.00 -5.61
C ASN A 36 30.68 0.13 -6.78
N ARG A 37 29.56 0.86 -6.63
CA ARG A 37 28.59 1.06 -7.72
C ARG A 37 28.26 2.53 -7.90
N ALA A 38 29.10 3.24 -8.64
CA ALA A 38 28.79 4.60 -9.10
C ALA A 38 27.64 4.54 -10.12
N ILE A 39 26.39 4.72 -9.65
CA ILE A 39 25.24 4.89 -10.54
C ILE A 39 25.44 6.22 -11.28
N LYS A 40 25.43 6.19 -12.61
CA LYS A 40 25.49 7.38 -13.44
C LYS A 40 24.18 8.16 -13.33
N LEU A 41 24.20 9.45 -13.60
CA LEU A 41 22.99 10.30 -13.59
C LEU A 41 21.86 9.73 -14.46
N LYS A 42 22.21 9.19 -15.63
CA LYS A 42 21.26 8.56 -16.53
C LYS A 42 20.58 7.33 -15.89
N ASP A 43 21.32 6.56 -15.08
CA ASP A 43 20.77 5.37 -14.41
C ASP A 43 19.78 5.80 -13.31
N LEU A 44 20.06 6.90 -12.58
CA LEU A 44 19.13 7.46 -11.59
C LEU A 44 17.84 7.98 -12.24
N LEU A 45 17.94 8.62 -13.40
CA LEU A 45 16.77 9.04 -14.16
C LEU A 45 15.93 7.84 -14.60
N SER A 46 16.57 6.80 -15.13
CA SER A 46 15.89 5.55 -15.53
C SER A 46 15.22 4.85 -14.34
N ILE A 47 15.85 4.85 -13.16
CA ILE A 47 15.25 4.31 -11.92
C ILE A 47 14.02 5.12 -11.51
N ASN A 48 14.07 6.44 -11.64
CA ASN A 48 12.92 7.27 -11.25
C ASN A 48 11.74 7.11 -12.20
N GLU A 49 11.97 6.76 -13.45
CA GLU A 49 10.96 6.48 -14.47
C GLU A 49 10.45 5.03 -14.43
N LEU A 50 11.04 4.17 -13.60
CA LEU A 50 10.63 2.77 -13.50
C LEU A 50 9.18 2.67 -13.03
N THR A 51 8.40 1.88 -13.76
CA THR A 51 7.01 1.54 -13.43
C THR A 51 6.86 0.04 -13.16
N TYR A 52 5.73 -0.35 -12.58
CA TYR A 52 5.45 -1.76 -12.31
C TYR A 52 5.32 -2.58 -13.61
N ASN A 53 4.53 -2.09 -14.57
CA ASN A 53 4.28 -2.70 -15.88
C ASN A 53 3.69 -1.68 -16.88
N ASP A 54 3.33 -2.16 -18.08
CA ASP A 54 2.80 -1.30 -19.16
C ASP A 54 1.33 -0.92 -18.98
N GLY A 55 0.59 -1.54 -18.06
CA GLY A 55 -0.81 -1.21 -17.82
C GLY A 55 -1.66 -2.37 -17.28
N PRO A 56 -2.97 -2.16 -17.12
CA PRO A 56 -3.87 -3.16 -16.58
C PRO A 56 -4.10 -4.33 -17.55
N THR A 57 -4.15 -5.55 -17.00
CA THR A 57 -4.65 -6.72 -17.72
C THR A 57 -6.17 -6.64 -17.88
N GLU A 58 -6.79 -7.45 -18.76
CA GLU A 58 -8.25 -7.53 -18.92
C GLU A 58 -8.95 -7.80 -17.58
N LYS A 59 -8.40 -8.71 -16.76
CA LYS A 59 -8.89 -9.01 -15.40
C LYS A 59 -8.85 -7.77 -14.50
N HIS A 60 -7.83 -6.95 -14.60
CA HIS A 60 -7.70 -5.74 -13.79
C HIS A 60 -8.59 -4.62 -14.33
N GLN A 61 -8.73 -4.51 -15.66
CA GLN A 61 -9.65 -3.57 -16.28
C GLN A 61 -11.10 -3.85 -15.87
N SER A 62 -11.52 -5.11 -15.84
CA SER A 62 -12.87 -5.47 -15.38
C SER A 62 -13.16 -5.10 -13.91
N ARG A 63 -12.13 -4.96 -13.08
CA ARG A 63 -12.27 -4.45 -11.70
C ARG A 63 -12.39 -2.92 -11.69
N ILE A 64 -11.68 -2.22 -12.59
CA ILE A 64 -11.78 -0.76 -12.76
C ILE A 64 -13.19 -0.39 -13.26
N ASP A 65 -13.76 -1.21 -14.13
CA ASP A 65 -15.09 -0.99 -14.72
C ASP A 65 -16.25 -1.49 -13.84
N TYR A 66 -15.97 -2.03 -12.65
CA TYR A 66 -16.99 -2.57 -11.77
C TYR A 66 -17.99 -1.48 -11.32
N PRO A 67 -19.31 -1.73 -11.36
CA PRO A 67 -20.31 -0.73 -11.02
C PRO A 67 -20.24 -0.33 -9.54
N ILE A 68 -20.51 0.95 -9.26
CA ILE A 68 -20.54 1.53 -7.92
C ILE A 68 -21.98 1.81 -7.51
N THR A 69 -22.40 1.24 -6.39
CA THR A 69 -23.72 1.44 -5.79
C THR A 69 -23.67 1.75 -4.30
N LEU A 70 -22.65 1.25 -3.58
CA LEU A 70 -22.48 1.41 -2.14
C LEU A 70 -21.81 2.73 -1.75
N PHE A 71 -21.08 3.34 -2.68
CA PHE A 71 -20.39 4.60 -2.43
C PHE A 71 -21.13 5.74 -3.14
N GLU A 72 -21.00 6.95 -2.61
CA GLU A 72 -21.46 8.15 -3.29
C GLU A 72 -20.70 8.33 -4.60
N SER A 73 -21.39 8.90 -5.58
CA SER A 73 -20.81 9.17 -6.91
C SER A 73 -19.93 10.42 -6.83
N GLU A 74 -18.76 10.29 -6.29
CA GLU A 74 -17.79 11.38 -6.24
C GLU A 74 -16.64 11.16 -7.22
N SER A 75 -16.18 12.29 -7.77
CA SER A 75 -15.26 12.32 -8.88
C SER A 75 -13.80 12.53 -8.51
N ASN A 76 -13.48 12.84 -7.25
CA ASN A 76 -12.13 13.27 -6.88
C ASN A 76 -11.48 12.33 -5.86
N LEU A 77 -10.96 11.21 -6.33
CA LEU A 77 -10.10 10.36 -5.50
C LEU A 77 -8.90 11.14 -4.95
N PRO A 78 -8.42 10.79 -3.73
CA PRO A 78 -7.25 11.43 -3.17
C PRO A 78 -6.07 11.38 -4.13
N ASN A 79 -5.50 12.54 -4.42
CA ASN A 79 -4.34 12.66 -5.31
C ASN A 79 -3.07 12.89 -4.49
N ARG A 80 -2.46 11.81 -4.03
CA ARG A 80 -1.19 11.84 -3.30
C ARG A 80 -0.16 11.02 -4.06
N PRO A 81 0.83 11.66 -4.71
CA PRO A 81 1.91 10.92 -5.37
C PRO A 81 2.74 10.15 -4.32
N PHE A 82 3.24 8.99 -4.71
CA PHE A 82 4.18 8.24 -3.90
C PHE A 82 5.56 8.94 -3.87
N PRO A 83 6.43 8.65 -2.89
CA PRO A 83 7.80 9.14 -2.87
C PRO A 83 8.55 8.68 -4.12
N GLU A 84 9.27 9.59 -4.78
CA GLU A 84 10.04 9.24 -5.99
C GLU A 84 10.94 8.03 -5.75
N ASN A 85 11.11 7.19 -6.78
CA ASN A 85 11.91 5.96 -6.68
C ASN A 85 13.35 6.22 -6.19
N THR A 86 13.90 7.40 -6.50
CA THR A 86 15.25 7.84 -6.09
C THR A 86 15.29 8.70 -4.83
N SER A 87 14.16 8.93 -4.18
CA SER A 87 14.09 9.76 -2.97
C SER A 87 14.73 9.09 -1.75
N ASN A 88 15.20 9.92 -0.81
CA ASN A 88 15.70 9.42 0.47
C ASN A 88 14.65 8.62 1.24
N GLN A 89 13.37 8.98 1.12
CA GLN A 89 12.29 8.24 1.77
C GLN A 89 12.21 6.84 1.20
N THR A 90 12.19 6.68 -0.12
CA THR A 90 12.15 5.36 -0.77
C THR A 90 13.37 4.52 -0.41
N MET A 91 14.57 5.12 -0.36
CA MET A 91 15.79 4.42 0.06
C MET A 91 15.74 3.95 1.52
N ASN A 92 15.19 4.76 2.41
CA ASN A 92 15.03 4.37 3.82
C ASN A 92 13.98 3.26 3.97
N GLU A 93 12.89 3.33 3.20
CA GLU A 93 11.88 2.27 3.18
C GLU A 93 12.44 0.95 2.63
N LEU A 94 13.29 0.97 1.59
CA LEU A 94 13.98 -0.22 1.08
C LEU A 94 14.92 -0.83 2.12
N LYS A 95 15.76 -0.02 2.78
CA LYS A 95 16.66 -0.49 3.85
C LYS A 95 15.88 -1.13 4.99
N TYR A 96 14.79 -0.48 5.41
CA TYR A 96 13.92 -1.04 6.43
C TYR A 96 13.37 -2.41 6.03
N LEU A 97 12.91 -2.55 4.77
CA LEU A 97 12.40 -3.82 4.26
C LEU A 97 13.50 -4.88 4.11
N GLU A 98 14.73 -4.48 3.75
CA GLU A 98 15.88 -5.41 3.66
C GLU A 98 16.19 -6.03 5.01
N GLU A 99 16.20 -5.23 6.08
CA GLU A 99 16.49 -5.64 7.46
C GLU A 99 15.34 -6.39 8.14
N LEU A 100 14.12 -6.25 7.61
CA LEU A 100 12.92 -6.84 8.23
C LEU A 100 12.93 -8.38 8.06
N GLU A 101 12.70 -9.11 9.14
CA GLU A 101 12.47 -10.55 9.10
C GLU A 101 11.02 -10.85 8.66
N ILE A 102 10.86 -11.88 7.83
CA ILE A 102 9.53 -12.33 7.36
C ILE A 102 8.95 -13.28 8.41
N ASP A 103 7.83 -12.88 9.02
CA ASP A 103 6.98 -13.78 9.81
C ASP A 103 5.94 -14.40 8.87
N GLU A 104 6.27 -15.58 8.35
CA GLU A 104 5.40 -16.29 7.39
C GLU A 104 4.05 -16.67 7.97
N GLU A 105 4.00 -17.04 9.27
CA GLU A 105 2.76 -17.44 9.93
C GLU A 105 1.81 -16.25 10.02
N PHE A 106 2.31 -15.10 10.46
CA PHE A 106 1.56 -13.87 10.52
C PHE A 106 1.07 -13.42 9.14
N VAL A 107 1.94 -13.52 8.12
CA VAL A 107 1.56 -13.18 6.72
C VAL A 107 0.43 -14.07 6.23
N LYS A 108 0.54 -15.39 6.40
CA LYS A 108 -0.48 -16.36 5.97
C LYS A 108 -1.82 -16.18 6.70
N GLU A 109 -1.75 -15.89 8.01
CA GLU A 109 -2.95 -15.65 8.81
C GLU A 109 -3.75 -14.43 8.35
N HIS A 110 -3.09 -13.41 7.77
CA HIS A 110 -3.70 -12.12 7.40
C HIS A 110 -3.80 -11.90 5.88
N ASP A 111 -3.58 -12.92 5.04
CA ASP A 111 -3.59 -12.77 3.58
C ASP A 111 -5.00 -12.73 2.99
N ASP A 112 -5.90 -13.61 3.41
CA ASP A 112 -7.29 -13.63 2.91
C ASP A 112 -8.20 -12.74 3.75
N VAL A 113 -8.29 -11.47 3.37
CA VAL A 113 -9.06 -10.44 4.08
C VAL A 113 -10.50 -10.89 4.43
N PRO A 114 -11.29 -11.49 3.50
CA PRO A 114 -12.62 -12.01 3.84
C PRO A 114 -12.61 -13.04 4.97
N SER A 115 -11.70 -14.00 4.90
CA SER A 115 -11.59 -15.07 5.89
C SER A 115 -11.14 -14.57 7.26
N VAL A 116 -10.23 -13.61 7.27
CA VAL A 116 -9.74 -12.95 8.50
C VAL A 116 -10.90 -12.28 9.25
N PHE A 117 -11.72 -11.50 8.56
CA PHE A 117 -12.88 -10.85 9.18
C PHE A 117 -13.99 -11.84 9.54
N ALA A 118 -14.24 -12.88 8.73
CA ALA A 118 -15.20 -13.93 9.06
C ALA A 118 -14.81 -14.71 10.34
N LYS A 119 -13.52 -15.05 10.48
CA LYS A 119 -12.96 -15.68 11.68
C LYS A 119 -13.21 -14.81 12.92
N LYS A 120 -12.95 -13.49 12.83
CA LYS A 120 -13.15 -12.55 13.92
C LYS A 120 -14.62 -12.45 14.34
N HIS A 121 -15.56 -12.38 13.39
CA HIS A 121 -17.00 -12.40 13.71
C HIS A 121 -17.40 -13.69 14.46
N LYS A 122 -16.91 -14.85 14.01
CA LYS A 122 -17.15 -16.11 14.68
C LYS A 122 -16.61 -16.14 16.11
N GLU A 123 -15.38 -15.62 16.32
CA GLU A 123 -14.76 -15.54 17.65
C GLU A 123 -15.56 -14.65 18.61
N LEU A 124 -16.14 -13.58 18.11
CA LEU A 124 -16.93 -12.63 18.90
C LEU A 124 -18.42 -13.00 19.00
N GLY A 125 -18.86 -14.09 18.35
CA GLY A 125 -20.27 -14.51 18.32
C GLY A 125 -21.18 -13.55 17.55
N LEU A 126 -20.64 -12.83 16.57
CA LEU A 126 -21.35 -11.84 15.78
C LEU A 126 -21.88 -12.42 14.47
N GLU A 127 -22.99 -11.84 13.97
CA GLU A 127 -23.48 -12.15 12.62
C GLU A 127 -22.51 -11.68 11.55
N PHE A 128 -22.30 -12.51 10.52
CA PHE A 128 -21.43 -12.23 9.42
C PHE A 128 -22.13 -12.35 8.07
N ASN A 129 -22.28 -11.25 7.36
CA ASN A 129 -22.82 -11.22 6.01
C ASN A 129 -21.71 -11.27 4.97
N LYS A 130 -21.44 -12.47 4.44
CA LYS A 130 -20.39 -12.71 3.45
C LYS A 130 -20.62 -11.97 2.13
N GLU A 131 -21.86 -11.85 1.70
CA GLU A 131 -22.18 -11.21 0.42
C GLU A 131 -22.02 -9.68 0.51
N GLU A 132 -22.45 -9.09 1.63
CA GLU A 132 -22.22 -7.66 1.90
C GLU A 132 -20.72 -7.34 1.91
N LEU A 133 -19.91 -8.13 2.61
CA LEU A 133 -18.47 -7.95 2.65
C LEU A 133 -17.86 -8.08 1.25
N LYS A 134 -18.21 -9.10 0.49
CA LYS A 134 -17.71 -9.27 -0.88
C LYS A 134 -18.04 -8.08 -1.78
N GLU A 135 -19.25 -7.56 -1.68
CA GLU A 135 -19.69 -6.44 -2.50
C GLU A 135 -18.94 -5.16 -2.11
N LEU A 136 -18.75 -4.90 -0.82
CA LEU A 136 -17.95 -3.79 -0.33
C LEU A 136 -16.50 -3.87 -0.84
N LEU A 137 -15.89 -5.06 -0.79
CA LEU A 137 -14.54 -5.27 -1.29
C LEU A 137 -14.43 -5.10 -2.81
N LYS A 138 -15.40 -5.60 -3.58
CA LYS A 138 -15.40 -5.44 -5.04
C LYS A 138 -15.49 -3.97 -5.46
N GLN A 139 -16.42 -3.23 -4.85
CA GLN A 139 -16.60 -1.83 -5.18
C GLN A 139 -15.42 -0.97 -4.71
N SER A 140 -14.85 -1.23 -3.52
CA SER A 140 -13.62 -0.56 -3.07
C SER A 140 -12.42 -0.88 -3.98
N ALA A 141 -12.36 -2.10 -4.53
CA ALA A 141 -11.31 -2.53 -5.44
C ALA A 141 -11.31 -1.73 -6.76
N ARG A 142 -12.43 -1.21 -7.22
CA ARG A 142 -12.50 -0.33 -8.39
C ARG A 142 -11.61 0.90 -8.18
N TYR A 143 -11.87 1.67 -7.12
CA TYR A 143 -11.08 2.88 -6.80
C TYR A 143 -9.62 2.58 -6.56
N LEU A 144 -9.36 1.47 -5.86
CA LEU A 144 -8.02 0.99 -5.60
C LEU A 144 -7.26 0.69 -6.89
N MET A 145 -7.86 -0.03 -7.83
CA MET A 145 -7.21 -0.42 -9.08
C MET A 145 -6.99 0.78 -10.01
N GLU A 146 -7.93 1.73 -10.05
CA GLU A 146 -7.77 2.99 -10.76
C GLU A 146 -6.52 3.74 -10.27
N LEU A 147 -6.36 3.91 -8.95
CA LEU A 147 -5.19 4.56 -8.37
C LEU A 147 -3.90 3.76 -8.59
N LYS A 148 -3.94 2.44 -8.48
CA LYS A 148 -2.78 1.58 -8.72
C LYS A 148 -2.20 1.78 -10.12
N TYR A 149 -3.04 1.78 -11.13
CA TYR A 149 -2.58 1.96 -12.52
C TYR A 149 -2.35 3.43 -12.90
N LYS A 150 -2.99 4.38 -12.22
CA LYS A 150 -2.65 5.81 -12.33
C LYS A 150 -1.22 6.09 -11.89
N TYR A 151 -0.78 5.49 -10.78
CA TYR A 151 0.54 5.71 -10.21
C TYR A 151 1.58 4.72 -10.71
N ASN A 152 1.18 3.52 -10.98
CA ASN A 152 1.99 2.41 -11.52
C ASN A 152 3.35 2.21 -10.82
N ARG A 153 3.38 2.38 -9.48
CA ARG A 153 4.60 2.27 -8.68
C ARG A 153 5.17 0.85 -8.72
N PRO A 154 6.48 0.68 -8.96
CA PRO A 154 7.12 -0.62 -8.85
C PRO A 154 7.04 -1.18 -7.43
N ARG A 155 7.11 -2.51 -7.31
CA ARG A 155 7.19 -3.19 -6.02
C ARG A 155 8.57 -3.04 -5.39
N PRO A 156 8.70 -3.20 -4.05
CA PRO A 156 9.99 -3.11 -3.38
C PRO A 156 11.07 -4.00 -4.01
N TYR A 157 10.77 -5.25 -4.32
CA TYR A 157 11.72 -6.18 -4.94
C TYR A 157 12.19 -5.75 -6.33
N GLN A 158 11.30 -5.14 -7.14
CA GLN A 158 11.67 -4.64 -8.47
C GLN A 158 12.62 -3.45 -8.37
N LEU A 159 12.38 -2.55 -7.41
CA LEU A 159 13.21 -1.37 -7.24
C LEU A 159 14.54 -1.69 -6.55
N ALA A 160 14.54 -2.62 -5.59
CA ALA A 160 15.71 -3.06 -4.85
C ALA A 160 16.80 -3.63 -5.77
N GLU A 161 16.42 -4.33 -6.84
CA GLU A 161 17.33 -4.89 -7.83
C GLU A 161 18.24 -3.81 -8.44
N PHE A 162 17.69 -2.64 -8.77
CA PHE A 162 18.47 -1.52 -9.33
C PHE A 162 19.46 -0.92 -8.33
N TYR A 163 19.18 -1.05 -7.04
CA TYR A 163 20.04 -0.59 -5.96
C TYR A 163 21.03 -1.66 -5.48
N GLY A 164 20.94 -2.88 -6.03
CA GLY A 164 21.75 -4.01 -5.60
C GLY A 164 21.47 -4.45 -4.18
N MET A 165 20.26 -4.22 -3.70
CA MET A 165 19.73 -4.67 -2.41
C MET A 165 19.04 -6.02 -2.58
N ASP A 166 19.12 -6.87 -1.57
CA ASP A 166 18.45 -8.18 -1.56
C ASP A 166 17.17 -8.09 -0.70
N ILE A 167 16.06 -7.89 -1.37
CA ILE A 167 14.74 -7.94 -0.73
C ILE A 167 14.05 -9.24 -1.14
N SER A 168 14.34 -10.31 -0.39
CA SER A 168 13.59 -11.56 -0.49
C SER A 168 12.13 -11.31 -0.09
N LYS A 169 11.21 -11.45 -1.03
CA LYS A 169 9.78 -11.27 -0.81
C LYS A 169 9.11 -12.59 -0.45
N PHE A 170 8.06 -12.52 0.36
CA PHE A 170 7.10 -13.62 0.46
C PHE A 170 6.16 -13.59 -0.76
N GLU A 171 6.13 -14.68 -1.55
CA GLU A 171 5.32 -14.72 -2.77
C GLU A 171 3.81 -14.74 -2.46
N LEU A 172 3.11 -13.74 -2.96
CA LEU A 172 1.67 -13.56 -2.77
C LEU A 172 0.98 -13.31 -4.12
N GLU A 173 -0.18 -13.95 -4.33
CA GLU A 173 -0.97 -13.74 -5.55
C GLU A 173 -1.36 -12.26 -5.73
N SER A 174 -1.56 -11.55 -4.65
CA SER A 174 -1.90 -10.12 -4.65
C SER A 174 -0.80 -9.19 -5.20
N MET A 175 0.42 -9.71 -5.41
CA MET A 175 1.55 -8.94 -5.96
C MET A 175 1.48 -8.74 -7.47
N ASN A 176 0.47 -9.28 -8.16
CA ASN A 176 0.26 -9.12 -9.62
C ASN A 176 -0.34 -7.75 -10.01
N THR A 177 -0.19 -6.73 -9.18
CA THR A 177 -0.64 -5.35 -9.41
C THR A 177 0.40 -4.36 -8.92
N PRO A 178 0.40 -3.09 -9.41
CA PRO A 178 1.30 -2.06 -8.90
C PRO A 178 1.27 -1.92 -7.38
N SER A 179 2.39 -1.40 -6.81
CA SER A 179 2.57 -1.34 -5.37
C SER A 179 1.62 -0.34 -4.68
N TYR A 180 1.44 0.83 -5.25
CA TYR A 180 0.81 1.99 -4.59
C TYR A 180 -0.61 2.28 -5.12
N PRO A 181 -1.60 2.45 -4.23
CA PRO A 181 -1.62 2.19 -2.80
C PRO A 181 -1.68 0.70 -2.46
N SER A 182 -1.42 0.33 -1.16
CA SER A 182 -1.59 -1.03 -0.69
C SER A 182 -3.07 -1.43 -0.65
N GLY A 183 -3.42 -2.52 -1.38
CA GLY A 183 -4.79 -3.01 -1.45
C GLY A 183 -5.29 -3.58 -0.12
N HIS A 184 -4.48 -4.43 0.51
CA HIS A 184 -4.81 -5.02 1.81
C HIS A 184 -4.93 -3.95 2.90
N ALA A 185 -4.05 -2.93 2.90
CA ALA A 185 -4.18 -1.82 3.82
C ALA A 185 -5.49 -1.05 3.61
N THR A 186 -5.83 -0.72 2.36
CA THR A 186 -7.10 -0.04 2.05
C THR A 186 -8.29 -0.85 2.52
N GLN A 187 -8.35 -2.13 2.19
CA GLN A 187 -9.47 -3.01 2.52
C GLN A 187 -9.52 -3.35 4.01
N GLY A 188 -8.38 -3.65 4.64
CA GLY A 188 -8.30 -3.95 6.07
C GLY A 188 -8.79 -2.78 6.93
N TYR A 189 -8.31 -1.57 6.67
CA TYR A 189 -8.75 -0.39 7.41
C TYR A 189 -10.20 -0.01 7.10
N LEU A 190 -10.67 -0.16 5.85
CA LEU A 190 -12.07 0.10 5.49
C LEU A 190 -13.01 -0.83 6.25
N LEU A 191 -12.73 -2.13 6.27
CA LEU A 191 -13.53 -3.10 7.02
C LEU A 191 -13.41 -2.90 8.52
N GLY A 192 -12.21 -2.58 9.02
CA GLY A 192 -12.00 -2.22 10.43
C GLY A 192 -12.94 -1.09 10.87
N LYS A 193 -13.03 0.00 10.09
CA LYS A 193 -13.95 1.12 10.34
C LYS A 193 -15.42 0.71 10.19
N PHE A 194 -15.74 -0.02 9.13
CA PHE A 194 -17.10 -0.47 8.84
C PHE A 194 -17.68 -1.29 9.98
N TYR A 195 -16.93 -2.30 10.46
CA TYR A 195 -17.39 -3.13 11.57
C TYR A 195 -17.27 -2.43 12.92
N SER A 196 -16.33 -1.53 13.12
CA SER A 196 -16.27 -0.68 14.33
C SER A 196 -17.48 0.25 14.48
N LYS A 197 -18.06 0.70 13.36
CA LYS A 197 -19.30 1.48 13.36
C LYS A 197 -20.53 0.61 13.66
N ARG A 198 -20.53 -0.64 13.14
CA ARG A 198 -21.63 -1.61 13.34
C ARG A 198 -21.62 -2.22 14.74
N TYR A 199 -20.44 -2.47 15.31
CA TYR A 199 -20.21 -3.09 16.62
C TYR A 199 -19.26 -2.21 17.46
N PRO A 200 -19.76 -1.10 18.02
CA PRO A 200 -18.91 -0.14 18.75
C PRO A 200 -18.17 -0.72 19.96
N GLU A 201 -18.76 -1.74 20.60
CA GLU A 201 -18.17 -2.49 21.72
C GLU A 201 -16.91 -3.27 21.34
N TYR A 202 -16.77 -3.67 20.07
CA TYR A 202 -15.61 -4.39 19.52
C TYR A 202 -14.76 -3.49 18.60
N ARG A 203 -14.83 -2.19 18.77
CA ARG A 203 -14.12 -1.22 17.94
C ARG A 203 -12.63 -1.48 17.90
N MET A 204 -12.02 -1.73 19.06
CA MET A 204 -10.57 -1.91 19.15
C MET A 204 -10.11 -3.18 18.42
N GLU A 205 -10.88 -4.24 18.53
CA GLU A 205 -10.62 -5.53 17.88
C GLU A 205 -10.64 -5.40 16.35
N PHE A 206 -11.68 -4.77 15.80
CA PHE A 206 -11.79 -4.58 14.35
C PHE A 206 -10.76 -3.61 13.80
N MET A 207 -10.45 -2.52 14.51
CA MET A 207 -9.40 -1.58 14.09
C MET A 207 -8.02 -2.22 14.12
N ARG A 208 -7.73 -3.03 15.15
CA ARG A 208 -6.47 -3.78 15.23
C ARG A 208 -6.37 -4.80 14.12
N LEU A 209 -7.44 -5.54 13.84
CA LEU A 209 -7.47 -6.52 12.75
C LEU A 209 -7.17 -5.87 11.40
N GLY A 210 -7.72 -4.68 11.14
CA GLY A 210 -7.41 -3.91 9.94
C GLY A 210 -5.94 -3.47 9.87
N GLU A 211 -5.33 -3.13 11.01
CA GLU A 211 -3.90 -2.82 11.11
C GLU A 211 -3.05 -4.07 10.84
N ASP A 212 -3.41 -5.22 11.44
CA ASP A 212 -2.67 -6.48 11.29
C ASP A 212 -2.68 -6.96 9.82
N VAL A 213 -3.83 -6.84 9.13
CA VAL A 213 -3.95 -7.08 7.68
C VAL A 213 -3.02 -6.14 6.88
N ALA A 214 -2.96 -4.87 7.23
CA ALA A 214 -2.10 -3.91 6.54
C ALA A 214 -0.61 -4.17 6.81
N GLU A 215 -0.24 -4.50 8.06
CA GLU A 215 1.13 -4.77 8.48
C GLU A 215 1.67 -6.06 7.86
N SER A 216 0.84 -7.08 7.69
CA SER A 216 1.24 -8.32 7.04
C SER A 216 1.87 -8.11 5.66
N ARG A 217 1.48 -7.03 4.95
CA ARG A 217 2.04 -6.69 3.63
C ARG A 217 3.42 -6.04 3.70
N ILE A 218 3.73 -5.39 4.80
CA ILE A 218 5.06 -4.85 5.07
C ILE A 218 5.99 -6.01 5.47
N ILE A 219 5.52 -6.87 6.38
CA ILE A 219 6.26 -8.07 6.82
C ILE A 219 6.55 -9.02 5.64
N ALA A 220 5.60 -9.17 4.70
CA ALA A 220 5.81 -9.91 3.46
C ALA A 220 6.74 -9.21 2.46
N LYS A 221 7.21 -7.98 2.75
CA LYS A 221 8.00 -7.13 1.84
C LYS A 221 7.32 -6.87 0.48
N ALA A 222 5.98 -6.98 0.45
CA ALA A 222 5.17 -6.80 -0.75
C ALA A 222 4.89 -5.33 -1.06
N HIS A 223 4.95 -4.46 -0.06
CA HIS A 223 4.64 -3.04 -0.12
C HIS A 223 5.64 -2.19 0.66
N PHE A 224 5.79 -0.94 0.23
CA PHE A 224 6.49 0.08 1.01
C PHE A 224 5.61 0.57 2.17
N PRO A 225 6.20 1.04 3.29
CA PRO A 225 5.46 1.73 4.35
C PRO A 225 4.60 2.89 3.85
N SER A 226 5.06 3.65 2.86
CA SER A 226 4.26 4.71 2.23
C SER A 226 3.05 4.21 1.44
N ASP A 227 3.10 2.98 0.89
CA ASP A 227 1.92 2.35 0.22
C ASP A 227 0.83 2.02 1.25
N LYS A 228 1.24 1.50 2.41
CA LYS A 228 0.35 1.21 3.56
C LYS A 228 -0.28 2.50 4.07
N GLN A 229 0.53 3.55 4.25
CA GLN A 229 0.06 4.84 4.74
C GLN A 229 -1.02 5.44 3.82
N PHE A 230 -0.80 5.45 2.51
CA PHE A 230 -1.81 5.95 1.58
C PHE A 230 -3.02 5.02 1.49
N GLY A 231 -2.83 3.70 1.63
CA GLY A 231 -3.95 2.75 1.75
C GLY A 231 -4.87 3.07 2.92
N LYS A 232 -4.30 3.47 4.06
CA LYS A 232 -5.06 3.94 5.24
C LYS A 232 -5.85 5.22 4.94
N GLU A 233 -5.23 6.21 4.29
CA GLU A 233 -5.89 7.45 3.90
C GLU A 233 -7.02 7.21 2.89
N LEU A 234 -6.79 6.33 1.90
CA LEU A 234 -7.81 5.93 0.94
C LEU A 234 -8.98 5.22 1.63
N SER A 235 -8.70 4.38 2.64
CA SER A 235 -9.77 3.74 3.42
C SER A 235 -10.65 4.73 4.16
N GLU A 236 -10.07 5.80 4.70
CA GLU A 236 -10.80 6.90 5.35
C GLU A 236 -11.73 7.59 4.36
N TYR A 237 -11.19 7.94 3.19
CA TYR A 237 -11.95 8.56 2.12
C TYR A 237 -13.13 7.67 1.68
N LEU A 238 -12.87 6.39 1.41
CA LEU A 238 -13.91 5.45 1.00
C LEU A 238 -14.96 5.23 2.09
N PHE A 239 -14.54 5.15 3.36
CA PHE A 239 -15.48 5.01 4.47
C PHE A 239 -16.44 6.20 4.58
N ASN A 240 -15.96 7.42 4.36
CA ASN A 240 -16.77 8.63 4.37
C ASN A 240 -17.73 8.73 3.16
N MET A 241 -17.45 8.00 2.08
CA MET A 241 -18.32 7.90 0.90
C MET A 241 -19.36 6.78 0.98
N LEU A 242 -19.33 5.93 2.02
CA LEU A 242 -20.34 4.87 2.19
C LEU A 242 -21.71 5.48 2.49
N LYS A 243 -22.73 5.04 1.70
CA LYS A 243 -24.13 5.43 1.83
C LYS A 243 -24.79 4.87 3.07
#